data_8ff553bf4ad48d0edb8638af15d99d99
#
_entry.id   8ff553bf4ad48d0edb8638af15d99d99
#
_cell.length_a   1.000
_cell.length_b   1.000
_cell.length_c   1.000
_cell.angle_alpha   90.00
_cell.angle_beta   90.00
_cell.angle_gamma   90.00
#
_symmetry.space_group_name_H-M   'P 1'
#
loop_
_entity.id
_entity.type
_entity.pdbx_description
1 polymer ?
#
loop_
_entity_poly.entity_id
_entity_poly.type
_entity_poly.pdbx_seq_one_letter_code
_entity_poly.pdbx_strand_id
1 'polypeptide(L)' 'MKFLSQEQKEVIAKAHGISVESINKRIEIWSVINDPDVSKPDLVEAQKQWISIQQGYWPNVNA' A
#
# COMPACT_ATOMS: atom_id res chain seq x y z
N MET A 1 -11.81 8.23 7.52
CA MET A 1 -11.23 8.03 6.19
C MET A 1 -11.89 6.86 5.49
N LYS A 2 -12.21 7.03 4.25
CA LYS A 2 -12.82 5.95 3.50
C LYS A 2 -11.78 5.20 2.70
N PHE A 3 -11.79 3.90 2.83
CA PHE A 3 -10.95 3.06 2.02
C PHE A 3 -11.70 2.69 0.75
N LEU A 4 -10.96 2.25 -0.24
CA LEU A 4 -11.55 1.82 -1.50
C LEU A 4 -12.42 0.60 -1.28
N SER A 5 -13.52 0.51 -2.02
CA SER A 5 -14.34 -0.69 -2.01
C SER A 5 -13.60 -1.80 -2.76
N GLN A 6 -14.06 -3.04 -2.56
CA GLN A 6 -13.47 -4.18 -3.27
C GLN A 6 -13.56 -3.98 -4.78
N GLU A 7 -14.68 -3.48 -5.26
CA GLU A 7 -14.89 -3.23 -6.67
C GLU A 7 -13.91 -2.20 -7.22
N GLN A 8 -13.69 -1.11 -6.48
CA GLN A 8 -12.73 -0.10 -6.88
C GLN A 8 -11.31 -0.64 -6.89
N LYS A 9 -10.96 -1.48 -5.92
CA LYS A 9 -9.65 -2.11 -5.88
C LYS A 9 -9.42 -2.99 -7.10
N GLU A 10 -10.43 -3.75 -7.51
CA GLU A 10 -10.32 -4.61 -8.67
C GLU A 10 -10.11 -3.80 -9.95
N VAL A 11 -10.80 -2.68 -10.09
CA VAL A 11 -10.63 -1.80 -11.25
C VAL A 11 -9.21 -1.26 -11.30
N ILE A 12 -8.71 -0.78 -10.18
CA ILE A 12 -7.34 -0.22 -10.11
C ILE A 12 -6.32 -1.32 -10.39
N ALA A 13 -6.50 -2.49 -9.80
CA ALA A 13 -5.59 -3.60 -10.00
C ALA A 13 -5.49 -3.97 -11.47
N LYS A 14 -6.62 -4.06 -12.14
CA LYS A 14 -6.65 -4.39 -13.56
C LYS A 14 -5.99 -3.31 -14.41
N ALA A 15 -6.24 -2.05 -14.08
CA ALA A 15 -5.69 -0.94 -14.83
C ALA A 15 -4.16 -0.88 -14.74
N HIS A 16 -3.60 -1.28 -13.59
CA HIS A 16 -2.16 -1.25 -13.37
C HIS A 16 -1.48 -2.60 -13.57
N GLY A 17 -2.24 -3.65 -13.84
CA GLY A 17 -1.67 -4.98 -14.01
C GLY A 17 -1.09 -5.56 -12.73
N ILE A 18 -1.69 -5.24 -11.59
CA ILE A 18 -1.25 -5.70 -10.27
C ILE A 18 -2.39 -6.44 -9.58
N SER A 19 -2.06 -7.10 -8.47
CA SER A 19 -3.07 -7.81 -7.69
C SER A 19 -3.79 -6.88 -6.73
N VAL A 20 -4.98 -7.30 -6.29
CA VAL A 20 -5.71 -6.56 -5.25
C VAL A 20 -4.93 -6.58 -3.94
N GLU A 21 -4.19 -7.66 -3.68
CA GLU A 21 -3.35 -7.74 -2.50
C GLU A 21 -2.28 -6.65 -2.47
N SER A 22 -1.74 -6.29 -3.64
CA SER A 22 -0.77 -5.19 -3.72
C SER A 22 -1.41 -3.86 -3.34
N ILE A 23 -2.66 -3.65 -3.74
CA ILE A 23 -3.39 -2.44 -3.36
C ILE A 23 -3.66 -2.43 -1.87
N ASN A 24 -4.06 -3.56 -1.30
CA ASN A 24 -4.27 -3.68 0.14
C ASN A 24 -2.99 -3.39 0.91
N LYS A 25 -1.86 -3.88 0.41
CA LYS A 25 -0.56 -3.62 1.03
C LYS A 25 -0.21 -2.14 1.00
N ARG A 26 -0.51 -1.47 -0.09
CA ARG A 26 -0.30 -0.03 -0.19
C ARG A 26 -1.12 0.74 0.85
N ILE A 27 -2.39 0.35 1.01
CA ILE A 27 -3.26 0.97 2.02
C ILE A 27 -2.70 0.73 3.42
N GLU A 28 -2.22 -0.47 3.68
CA GLU A 28 -1.63 -0.82 4.97
C GLU A 28 -0.40 0.05 5.26
N ILE A 29 0.48 0.21 4.27
CA ILE A 29 1.67 1.03 4.40
C ILE A 29 1.28 2.48 4.71
N TRP A 30 0.31 3.00 3.99
CA TRP A 30 -0.18 4.36 4.22
C TRP A 30 -0.74 4.52 5.63
N SER A 31 -1.48 3.51 6.11
CA SER A 31 -2.04 3.53 7.45
C SER A 31 -0.95 3.56 8.52
N VAL A 32 0.13 2.79 8.32
CA VAL A 32 1.25 2.79 9.26
C VAL A 32 1.92 4.17 9.31
N ILE A 33 2.13 4.78 8.15
CA ILE A 33 2.77 6.09 8.09
C ILE A 33 1.94 7.14 8.82
N ASN A 34 0.62 7.02 8.78
CA ASN A 34 -0.28 7.98 9.41
C ASN A 34 -0.69 7.60 10.82
N ASP A 35 -0.17 6.53 11.37
CA ASP A 35 -0.49 6.08 12.72
C ASP A 35 0.38 6.84 13.72
N PRO A 36 -0.21 7.65 14.62
CA PRO A 36 0.58 8.42 15.58
C PRO A 36 1.27 7.54 16.62
N ASP A 37 0.83 6.29 16.78
CA ASP A 37 1.37 5.39 17.78
C ASP A 37 2.35 4.38 17.20
N VAL A 38 2.69 4.51 15.93
CA VAL A 38 3.60 3.55 15.29
C VAL A 38 5.01 3.68 15.85
N SER A 39 5.70 2.55 16.00
CA SER A 39 7.08 2.56 16.46
C SER A 39 7.99 3.13 15.38
N LYS A 40 9.13 3.70 15.80
CA LYS A 40 10.05 4.32 14.88
C LYS A 40 10.59 3.37 13.80
N PRO A 41 11.02 2.15 14.15
CA PRO A 41 11.49 1.21 13.12
C PRO A 41 10.41 0.88 12.10
N ASP A 42 9.16 0.71 12.55
CA ASP A 42 8.07 0.40 11.64
C ASP A 42 7.75 1.59 10.74
N LEU A 43 7.83 2.80 11.27
CA LEU A 43 7.61 3.99 10.47
C LEU A 43 8.66 4.13 9.38
N VAL A 44 9.93 3.91 9.71
CA VAL A 44 11.02 4.00 8.74
C VAL A 44 10.84 2.98 7.63
N GLU A 45 10.48 1.76 7.98
CA GLU A 45 10.26 0.71 6.99
C GLU A 45 9.09 1.06 6.07
N ALA A 46 7.99 1.54 6.65
CA ALA A 46 6.83 1.94 5.87
C ALA A 46 7.17 3.09 4.93
N GLN A 47 7.95 4.05 5.37
CA GLN A 47 8.36 5.17 4.53
C GLN A 47 9.22 4.72 3.36
N LYS A 48 10.11 3.77 3.57
CA LYS A 48 10.91 3.19 2.49
C LYS A 48 10.04 2.52 1.44
N GLN A 49 9.07 1.74 1.89
CA GLN A 49 8.17 1.06 0.99
C GLN A 49 7.31 2.06 0.22
N TRP A 50 6.87 3.11 0.89
CA TRP A 50 6.07 4.15 0.24
C TRP A 50 6.84 4.86 -0.87
N ILE A 51 8.11 5.17 -0.62
CA ILE A 51 8.97 5.78 -1.63
C ILE A 51 9.10 4.87 -2.85
N SER A 52 9.27 3.57 -2.63
CA SER A 52 9.34 2.61 -3.72
C SER A 52 8.07 2.61 -4.54
N ILE A 53 6.90 2.66 -3.90
CA ILE A 53 5.62 2.71 -4.59
C ILE A 53 5.53 3.96 -5.46
N GLN A 54 5.96 5.10 -4.95
CA GLN A 54 5.94 6.35 -5.72
C GLN A 54 6.87 6.32 -6.92
N GLN A 55 7.90 5.48 -6.88
CA GLN A 55 8.80 5.28 -7.99
C GLN A 55 8.28 4.22 -8.98
N GLY A 56 7.12 3.65 -8.70
CA GLY A 56 6.50 2.68 -9.60
C GLY A 56 6.70 1.23 -9.20
N TYR A 57 7.31 0.97 -8.06
CA TYR A 57 7.55 -0.39 -7.60
C TYR A 57 6.47 -0.79 -6.60
N TRP A 58 5.42 -1.42 -7.11
CA TRP A 58 4.32 -1.86 -6.26
C TRP A 58 4.77 -2.98 -5.32
N PRO A 59 4.17 -3.07 -4.13
CA PRO A 59 4.49 -4.16 -3.21
C PRO A 59 4.23 -5.50 -3.85
N ASN A 60 5.17 -6.40 -3.73
CA ASN A 60 5.04 -7.74 -4.24
C ASN A 60 4.58 -8.66 -3.12
N VAL A 61 3.32 -8.96 -3.13
CA VAL A 61 2.76 -9.81 -2.11
C VAL A 61 2.34 -11.12 -2.68
N ASN A 62 2.88 -11.62 -3.75
CA ASN A 62 2.46 -12.78 -4.15
C ASN A 62 2.97 -13.60 -4.18
N ALA A 63 2.90 -13.98 -4.34
CA ALA A 63 3.26 -14.73 -4.67
C ALA A 63 3.32 -15.69 -5.26
#